data_ac4704f875891ce3f674984dec655d7d
#
_entry.id   ac4704f875891ce3f674984dec655d7d
#
_cell.length_a   1.000
_cell.length_b   1.000
_cell.length_c   1.000
_cell.angle_alpha   90.00
_cell.angle_beta   90.00
_cell.angle_gamma   90.00
#
_symmetry.space_group_name_H-M   'P 1'
#
loop_
_entity.id
_entity.type
_entity.pdbx_description
1 polymer ?
#
loop_
_entity_poly.entity_id
_entity_poly.type
_entity_poly.pdbx_seq_one_letter_code
_entity_poly.pdbx_strand_id
1 'polypeptide(L)'
;SNGTCDVGVGYADIRRDYEEKWMTEWKRTAPIWEETDVIGVTEGIFNDTISVSLNHPEVTDNFKKAVQESFIEIGQTEAGKAAVKVYSHEGYKVVTDSDYDGARKAADVVKG
;
A
#
# COMPACT_ATOMS: atom_id res chain seq x y z
N SER A 1 20.37 -0.39 9.89
CA SER A 1 20.38 -0.73 11.32
C SER A 1 21.68 -0.23 11.96
N ASN A 2 21.55 0.55 13.01
CA ASN A 2 22.68 1.06 13.80
C ASN A 2 22.89 0.27 15.12
N GLY A 3 22.24 -0.90 15.24
CA GLY A 3 22.29 -1.73 16.43
C GLY A 3 21.39 -1.28 17.58
N THR A 4 20.51 -0.30 17.36
CA THR A 4 19.62 0.22 18.43
C THR A 4 18.44 -0.72 18.69
N CYS A 5 17.99 -1.47 17.67
CA CYS A 5 16.86 -2.39 17.75
C CYS A 5 17.16 -3.69 17.01
N ASP A 6 16.75 -4.81 17.59
CA ASP A 6 16.88 -6.14 17.01
C ASP A 6 15.66 -6.49 16.13
N VAL A 7 14.52 -5.83 16.38
CA VAL A 7 13.25 -6.01 15.65
C VAL A 7 12.73 -4.66 15.16
N GLY A 8 12.26 -4.64 13.93
CA GLY A 8 11.61 -3.48 13.32
C GLY A 8 10.27 -3.87 12.70
N VAL A 9 9.38 -2.91 12.59
CA VAL A 9 8.08 -3.06 11.91
C VAL A 9 8.10 -2.23 10.62
N GLY A 10 7.55 -2.77 9.56
CA GLY A 10 7.47 -2.10 8.27
C GLY A 10 6.34 -2.68 7.40
N TYR A 11 6.14 -2.08 6.24
CA TYR A 11 5.18 -2.57 5.25
C TYR A 11 5.75 -3.76 4.46
N ALA A 12 4.90 -4.47 3.71
CA ALA A 12 5.24 -5.72 3.05
C ALA A 12 6.48 -5.63 2.14
N ASP A 13 6.59 -4.56 1.38
CA ASP A 13 7.65 -4.39 0.37
C ASP A 13 8.88 -3.64 0.88
N ILE A 14 8.96 -3.34 2.17
CA ILE A 14 10.04 -2.53 2.76
C ILE A 14 11.45 -3.05 2.39
N ARG A 15 11.65 -4.35 2.36
CA ARG A 15 12.96 -4.92 2.00
C ARG A 15 13.30 -4.66 0.53
N ARG A 16 12.33 -4.80 -0.37
CA ARG A 16 12.50 -4.53 -1.81
C ARG A 16 12.80 -3.06 -2.07
N ASP A 17 12.07 -2.16 -1.43
CA ASP A 17 12.17 -0.73 -1.64
C ASP A 17 13.48 -0.14 -1.10
N TYR A 18 14.07 -0.79 -0.10
CA TYR A 18 15.32 -0.35 0.51
C TYR A 18 16.53 -1.23 0.16
N GLU A 19 16.41 -2.21 -0.75
CA GLU A 19 17.48 -3.14 -1.10
C GLU A 19 18.75 -2.40 -1.59
N GLU A 20 18.59 -1.45 -2.50
CA GLU A 20 19.71 -0.65 -3.02
C GLU A 20 20.32 0.22 -1.91
N LYS A 21 19.50 0.93 -1.14
CA LYS A 21 19.97 1.80 -0.05
C LYS A 21 20.64 1.03 1.06
N TRP A 22 20.24 -0.21 1.29
CA TRP A 22 20.84 -1.11 2.27
C TRP A 22 22.34 -1.26 2.04
N MET A 23 22.73 -1.46 0.80
CA MET A 23 24.13 -1.63 0.42
C MET A 23 24.86 -0.28 0.26
N THR A 24 24.23 0.70 -0.39
CA THR A 24 24.91 1.93 -0.80
C THR A 24 24.97 2.99 0.30
N GLU A 25 23.86 3.26 0.96
CA GLU A 25 23.76 4.31 1.99
C GLU A 25 24.08 3.77 3.38
N TRP A 26 23.57 2.58 3.72
CA TRP A 26 23.75 1.98 5.05
C TRP A 26 24.96 1.07 5.14
N LYS A 27 25.68 0.92 4.01
CA LYS A 27 26.99 0.24 3.90
C LYS A 27 27.00 -1.13 4.58
N ARG A 28 25.92 -1.89 4.38
CA ARG A 28 25.83 -3.25 4.90
C ARG A 28 26.70 -4.20 4.08
N THR A 29 27.12 -5.28 4.67
CA THR A 29 28.09 -6.22 4.08
C THR A 29 27.42 -7.34 3.30
N ALA A 30 26.12 -7.58 3.52
CA ALA A 30 25.33 -8.56 2.80
C ALA A 30 23.97 -7.96 2.40
N PRO A 31 23.28 -8.54 1.41
CA PRO A 31 21.94 -8.10 0.98
C PRO A 31 20.93 -8.11 2.13
N ILE A 32 19.95 -7.20 2.07
CA ILE A 32 18.90 -7.12 3.09
C ILE A 32 18.16 -8.45 3.31
N TRP A 33 18.07 -9.27 2.28
CA TRP A 33 17.43 -10.59 2.30
C TRP A 33 18.22 -11.64 3.12
N GLU A 34 19.51 -11.45 3.24
CA GLU A 34 20.40 -12.33 4.04
C GLU A 34 20.56 -11.84 5.48
N GLU A 35 20.46 -10.52 5.69
CA GLU A 35 20.65 -9.92 7.02
C GLU A 35 19.35 -9.74 7.81
N THR A 36 18.18 -9.98 7.20
CA THR A 36 16.88 -9.80 7.86
C THR A 36 15.96 -10.99 7.61
N ASP A 37 15.16 -11.33 8.61
CA ASP A 37 14.14 -12.35 8.50
C ASP A 37 12.76 -11.79 8.88
N VAL A 38 11.69 -12.35 8.31
CA VAL A 38 10.32 -11.99 8.63
C VAL A 38 9.78 -12.92 9.70
N ILE A 39 9.64 -12.41 10.90
CA ILE A 39 9.17 -13.17 12.07
C ILE A 39 7.65 -13.14 12.26
N GLY A 40 6.95 -12.27 11.56
CA GLY A 40 5.49 -12.17 11.61
C GLY A 40 4.94 -11.27 10.51
N VAL A 41 3.74 -11.60 10.05
CA VAL A 41 2.98 -10.81 9.06
C VAL A 41 1.57 -10.61 9.61
N THR A 42 1.07 -9.38 9.55
CA THR A 42 -0.33 -9.07 9.92
C THR A 42 -1.29 -9.50 8.81
N GLU A 43 -2.57 -9.53 9.10
CA GLU A 43 -3.59 -9.57 8.04
C GLU A 43 -3.36 -8.42 7.06
N GLY A 44 -3.64 -8.67 5.76
CA GLY A 44 -3.49 -7.67 4.72
C GLY A 44 -4.42 -6.47 4.96
N ILE A 45 -3.86 -5.29 4.83
CA ILE A 45 -4.63 -4.03 4.80
C ILE A 45 -4.62 -3.56 3.34
N PHE A 46 -5.80 -3.20 2.82
CA PHE A 46 -5.85 -2.61 1.48
C PHE A 46 -5.08 -1.30 1.45
N ASN A 47 -4.35 -1.11 0.36
CA ASN A 47 -3.59 0.10 0.09
C ASN A 47 -4.50 1.32 -0.12
N ASP A 48 -3.91 2.41 -0.57
CA ASP A 48 -4.56 3.69 -0.79
C ASP A 48 -5.89 3.57 -1.54
N THR A 49 -6.83 4.41 -1.16
CA THR A 49 -8.16 4.46 -1.73
C THR A 49 -8.35 5.66 -2.64
N ILE A 50 -9.16 5.49 -3.68
CA ILE A 50 -9.77 6.60 -4.39
C ILE A 50 -11.14 6.84 -3.75
N SER A 51 -11.30 7.98 -3.13
CA SER A 51 -12.49 8.34 -2.37
C SER A 51 -13.21 9.53 -3.00
N VAL A 52 -14.52 9.55 -2.90
CA VAL A 52 -15.37 10.66 -3.34
C VAL A 52 -16.25 11.17 -2.18
N SER A 53 -16.53 12.46 -2.15
CA SER A 53 -17.41 13.03 -1.14
C SER A 53 -18.86 12.64 -1.42
N LEU A 54 -19.52 12.00 -0.46
CA LEU A 54 -20.93 11.63 -0.57
C LEU A 54 -21.87 12.84 -0.44
N ASN A 55 -21.39 13.96 0.05
CA ASN A 55 -22.19 15.17 0.28
C ASN A 55 -22.15 16.15 -0.91
N HIS A 56 -21.42 15.83 -1.98
CA HIS A 56 -21.37 16.69 -3.15
C HIS A 56 -22.53 16.35 -4.11
N PRO A 57 -23.32 17.33 -4.56
CA PRO A 57 -24.54 17.07 -5.33
C PRO A 57 -24.31 16.40 -6.68
N GLU A 58 -23.11 16.54 -7.25
CA GLU A 58 -22.74 15.90 -8.52
C GLU A 58 -22.23 14.46 -8.35
N VAL A 59 -21.96 14.02 -7.12
CA VAL A 59 -21.50 12.65 -6.84
C VAL A 59 -22.68 11.71 -6.72
N THR A 60 -23.29 11.44 -7.86
CA THR A 60 -24.39 10.47 -8.01
C THR A 60 -23.84 9.03 -8.02
N ASP A 61 -24.73 8.04 -7.87
CA ASP A 61 -24.33 6.63 -7.98
C ASP A 61 -23.80 6.30 -9.38
N ASN A 62 -24.35 6.89 -10.42
CA ASN A 62 -23.83 6.74 -11.78
C ASN A 62 -22.43 7.33 -11.93
N PHE A 63 -22.17 8.49 -11.33
CA PHE A 63 -20.83 9.09 -11.31
C PHE A 63 -19.82 8.17 -10.59
N LYS A 64 -20.18 7.69 -9.40
CA LYS A 64 -19.32 6.76 -8.63
C LYS A 64 -18.97 5.51 -9.44
N LYS A 65 -19.99 4.90 -10.07
CA LYS A 65 -19.81 3.72 -10.91
C LYS A 65 -18.90 4.02 -12.10
N ALA A 66 -19.11 5.10 -12.81
CA ALA A 66 -18.28 5.49 -13.95
C ALA A 66 -16.81 5.71 -13.55
N VAL A 67 -16.56 6.36 -12.41
CA VAL A 67 -15.21 6.56 -11.87
C VAL A 67 -14.56 5.20 -11.52
N GLN A 68 -15.26 4.31 -10.84
CA GLN A 68 -14.74 2.97 -10.51
C GLN A 68 -14.36 2.18 -11.77
N GLU A 69 -15.26 2.12 -12.75
CA GLU A 69 -15.03 1.41 -14.01
C GLU A 69 -13.84 2.00 -14.78
N SER A 70 -13.73 3.33 -14.84
CA SER A 70 -12.60 4.00 -15.50
C SER A 70 -11.25 3.68 -14.86
N PHE A 71 -11.16 3.70 -13.55
CA PHE A 71 -9.89 3.36 -12.86
C PHE A 71 -9.51 1.89 -13.04
N ILE A 72 -10.49 0.99 -13.00
CA ILE A 72 -10.25 -0.43 -13.28
C ILE A 72 -9.73 -0.63 -14.70
N GLU A 73 -10.37 0.01 -15.69
CA GLU A 73 -9.94 -0.05 -17.10
C GLU A 73 -8.53 0.54 -17.29
N ILE A 74 -8.25 1.71 -16.70
CA ILE A 74 -6.89 2.31 -16.70
C ILE A 74 -5.87 1.30 -16.19
N GLY A 75 -6.13 0.65 -15.07
CA GLY A 75 -5.25 -0.33 -14.47
C GLY A 75 -5.02 -1.60 -15.33
N GLN A 76 -5.84 -1.83 -16.35
CA GLN A 76 -5.70 -2.97 -17.27
C GLN A 76 -4.89 -2.66 -18.53
N THR A 77 -4.70 -1.38 -18.87
CA THR A 77 -3.95 -0.95 -20.05
C THR A 77 -2.46 -0.72 -19.73
N GLU A 78 -1.57 -0.96 -20.68
CA GLU A 78 -0.13 -0.72 -20.50
C GLU A 78 0.18 0.76 -20.23
N ALA A 79 -0.48 1.67 -20.95
CA ALA A 79 -0.33 3.10 -20.74
C ALA A 79 -0.85 3.54 -19.36
N GLY A 80 -1.99 2.99 -18.94
CA GLY A 80 -2.56 3.26 -17.62
C GLY A 80 -1.68 2.73 -16.49
N LYS A 81 -1.18 1.50 -16.59
CA LYS A 81 -0.22 0.95 -15.62
C LYS A 81 1.03 1.82 -15.50
N ALA A 82 1.57 2.29 -16.63
CA ALA A 82 2.71 3.19 -16.61
C ALA A 82 2.40 4.52 -15.91
N ALA A 83 1.21 5.08 -16.12
CA ALA A 83 0.79 6.31 -15.47
C ALA A 83 0.62 6.16 -13.95
N VAL A 84 -0.01 5.08 -13.48
CA VAL A 84 -0.25 4.87 -12.04
C VAL A 84 0.96 4.34 -11.28
N LYS A 85 1.99 3.88 -11.98
CA LYS A 85 3.24 3.41 -11.39
C LYS A 85 3.97 4.49 -10.57
N VAL A 86 3.75 5.77 -10.88
CA VAL A 86 4.29 6.89 -10.09
C VAL A 86 3.84 6.84 -8.62
N TYR A 87 2.69 6.22 -8.36
CA TYR A 87 2.15 5.97 -7.01
C TYR A 87 2.46 4.56 -6.49
N SER A 88 3.30 3.79 -7.19
CA SER A 88 3.55 2.37 -6.93
C SER A 88 2.29 1.49 -7.02
N HIS A 89 1.26 1.95 -7.74
CA HIS A 89 0.04 1.18 -7.95
C HIS A 89 0.21 0.20 -9.13
N GLU A 90 -0.31 -1.00 -8.97
CA GLU A 90 -0.32 -2.04 -10.02
C GLU A 90 -1.69 -2.17 -10.71
N GLY A 91 -2.73 -1.59 -10.10
CA GLY A 91 -4.10 -1.59 -10.61
C GLY A 91 -5.11 -1.22 -9.53
N TYR A 92 -6.38 -1.32 -9.88
CA TYR A 92 -7.50 -0.98 -9.00
C TYR A 92 -8.55 -2.06 -8.97
N LYS A 93 -9.25 -2.17 -7.85
CA LYS A 93 -10.42 -3.02 -7.69
C LYS A 93 -11.50 -2.32 -6.88
N VAL A 94 -12.74 -2.75 -7.08
CA VAL A 94 -13.85 -2.31 -6.23
C VAL A 94 -13.67 -2.89 -4.83
N VAL A 95 -13.86 -2.07 -3.83
CA VAL A 95 -13.83 -2.45 -2.42
C VAL A 95 -15.07 -1.91 -1.72
N THR A 96 -15.38 -2.50 -0.57
CA THR A 96 -16.45 -2.10 0.32
C THR A 96 -15.90 -1.54 1.63
N ASP A 97 -16.73 -0.86 2.39
CA ASP A 97 -16.33 -0.31 3.69
C ASP A 97 -15.79 -1.39 4.66
N SER A 98 -16.38 -2.59 4.65
CA SER A 98 -15.96 -3.71 5.50
C SER A 98 -14.57 -4.26 5.17
N ASP A 99 -14.07 -4.06 3.96
CA ASP A 99 -12.71 -4.46 3.58
C ASP A 99 -11.62 -3.71 4.38
N TYR A 100 -12.00 -2.60 5.04
CA TYR A 100 -11.11 -1.79 5.88
C TYR A 100 -11.26 -2.02 7.38
N ASP A 101 -12.04 -3.03 7.80
CA ASP A 101 -12.24 -3.35 9.22
C ASP A 101 -10.94 -3.75 9.92
N GLY A 102 -10.01 -4.39 9.21
CA GLY A 102 -8.68 -4.70 9.71
C GLY A 102 -7.89 -3.43 10.08
N ALA A 103 -7.94 -2.41 9.23
CA ALA A 103 -7.31 -1.12 9.48
C ALA A 103 -7.95 -0.38 10.68
N ARG A 104 -9.28 -0.45 10.81
CA ARG A 104 -10.00 0.12 11.96
C ARG A 104 -9.59 -0.53 13.27
N LYS A 105 -9.55 -1.86 13.31
CA LYS A 105 -9.08 -2.61 14.50
C LYS A 105 -7.65 -2.22 14.89
N ALA A 106 -6.75 -2.11 13.91
CA ALA A 106 -5.38 -1.67 14.17
C ALA A 106 -5.33 -0.25 14.75
N ALA A 107 -6.13 0.68 14.20
CA ALA A 107 -6.22 2.05 14.69
C ALA A 107 -6.77 2.13 16.12
N ASP A 108 -7.71 1.26 16.49
CA ASP A 108 -8.28 1.23 17.83
C ASP A 108 -7.27 0.72 18.88
N VAL A 109 -6.41 -0.23 18.51
CA VAL A 109 -5.33 -0.71 19.38
C VAL A 109 -4.32 0.42 19.68
N VAL A 110 -4.04 1.27 18.71
CA VAL A 110 -3.08 2.37 18.87
C VAL A 110 -3.65 3.52 19.73
N LYS A 111 -4.98 3.68 19.73
CA LYS A 111 -5.66 4.73 20.54
C LYS A 111 -5.88 4.34 21.99
N GLY A 112 -5.82 3.07 22.32
CA GLY A 112 -5.97 2.55 23.68
C GLY A 112 -4.74 2.72 24.50
#